data_97e57408b2325c02b1b80407d9babc53
#
_entry.id   97e57408b2325c02b1b80407d9babc53
#
_cell.length_a   1.000
_cell.length_b   1.000
_cell.length_c   1.000
_cell.angle_alpha   90.00
_cell.angle_beta   90.00
_cell.angle_gamma   90.00
#
_symmetry.space_group_name_H-M   'P 1'
#
loop_
_entity.id
_entity.type
_entity.pdbx_description
1 polymer ?
#
loop_
_entity_poly.entity_id
_entity_poly.type
_entity_poly.pdbx_seq_one_letter_code
_entity_poly.pdbx_strand_id
1 'polypeptide(L)'
;MPDTSYGRGKRLSVDAYNKVQGFDNIYAIGDTCIMTSDPNYPDGHPQLAQAAIQQAKNLADNLKSAVENKPLHAFSYKDLGTMAIIGRNKAVADLPHPELHLRGFIAWCAWLFIHLASLISYRNRLNTLYNWMVAYFSKDQSLRMIIRPVDYIEEKKKIDEIKAEIKKEEDQTSVAAVENNNEQGKSKVV
;
A
#
# COMPACT_ATOMS: atom_id res chain seq x y z
N MET A 1 -6.16 22.31 1.16
CA MET A 1 -5.40 21.53 2.16
C MET A 1 -4.08 22.25 2.33
N PRO A 2 -3.57 22.45 3.56
CA PRO A 2 -2.25 23.04 3.75
C PRO A 2 -1.22 22.20 2.98
N ASP A 3 -0.11 22.81 2.58
CA ASP A 3 0.96 22.21 1.78
C ASP A 3 1.53 20.95 2.45
N THR A 4 0.85 19.83 2.23
CA THR A 4 1.34 18.52 2.66
C THR A 4 2.47 18.15 1.73
N SER A 5 3.70 18.11 2.24
CA SER A 5 4.84 17.72 1.44
C SER A 5 4.72 16.22 1.12
N TYR A 6 4.55 15.91 -0.16
CA TYR A 6 4.54 14.55 -0.66
C TYR A 6 5.91 14.19 -1.20
N GLY A 7 6.44 13.07 -0.75
CA GLY A 7 7.64 12.48 -1.31
C GLY A 7 7.36 11.56 -2.50
N ARG A 8 8.38 10.81 -2.90
CA ARG A 8 8.31 9.84 -3.99
C ARG A 8 7.11 8.89 -3.82
N GLY A 9 6.32 8.71 -4.88
CA GLY A 9 5.15 7.82 -4.86
C GLY A 9 3.93 8.41 -4.15
N LYS A 10 3.84 9.74 -4.01
CA LYS A 10 2.77 10.45 -3.27
C LYS A 10 2.62 10.01 -1.82
N ARG A 11 3.71 9.56 -1.20
CA ARG A 11 3.77 9.22 0.22
C ARG A 11 3.92 10.49 1.05
N LEU A 12 3.33 10.51 2.25
CA LEU A 12 3.41 11.63 3.17
C LEU A 12 4.83 11.77 3.73
N SER A 13 5.44 12.93 3.63
CA SER A 13 6.74 13.21 4.24
C SER A 13 6.59 13.29 5.76
N VAL A 14 7.40 12.52 6.48
CA VAL A 14 7.41 12.49 7.94
C VAL A 14 8.78 12.82 8.51
N ASP A 15 8.80 13.27 9.75
CA ASP A 15 10.02 13.47 10.54
C ASP A 15 10.54 12.15 11.15
N ALA A 16 11.61 12.23 11.95
CA ALA A 16 12.22 11.08 12.63
C ALA A 16 11.30 10.38 13.64
N TYR A 17 10.17 10.98 13.98
CA TYR A 17 9.17 10.46 14.94
C TYR A 17 7.87 10.03 14.27
N ASN A 18 7.88 9.86 12.95
CA ASN A 18 6.72 9.51 12.13
C ASN A 18 5.61 10.58 12.10
N LYS A 19 5.87 11.83 12.51
CA LYS A 19 4.95 12.94 12.46
C LYS A 19 4.93 13.53 11.05
N VAL A 20 3.74 13.77 10.49
CA VAL A 20 3.57 14.33 9.14
C VAL A 20 4.00 15.79 9.12
N GLN A 21 4.83 16.18 8.16
CA GLN A 21 5.30 17.55 8.02
C GLN A 21 4.12 18.52 7.79
N GLY A 22 4.10 19.61 8.55
CA GLY A 22 3.03 20.60 8.50
C GLY A 22 1.83 20.33 9.40
N PHE A 23 1.85 19.23 10.19
CA PHE A 23 0.78 18.89 11.12
C PHE A 23 1.32 18.55 12.51
N ASP A 24 0.57 18.94 13.56
CA ASP A 24 0.99 18.70 14.94
C ASP A 24 0.50 17.39 15.55
N ASN A 25 -0.55 16.82 15.01
CA ASN A 25 -1.27 15.68 15.57
C ASN A 25 -1.54 14.55 14.55
N ILE A 26 -0.85 14.58 13.40
CA ILE A 26 -1.01 13.56 12.35
C ILE A 26 0.31 12.78 12.24
N TYR A 27 0.21 11.47 12.28
CA TYR A 27 1.32 10.54 12.13
C TYR A 27 1.06 9.60 10.97
N ALA A 28 2.11 9.20 10.25
CA ALA A 28 2.02 8.21 9.17
C ALA A 28 3.13 7.18 9.31
N ILE A 29 2.79 5.91 9.05
CA ILE A 29 3.71 4.77 9.15
C ILE A 29 3.57 3.84 7.94
N GLY A 30 4.57 3.00 7.71
CA GLY A 30 4.58 2.00 6.65
C GLY A 30 4.59 2.61 5.26
N ASP A 31 3.85 2.01 4.36
CA ASP A 31 3.85 2.35 2.93
C ASP A 31 3.24 3.72 2.62
N THR A 32 2.48 4.29 3.55
CA THR A 32 1.84 5.60 3.39
C THR A 32 2.78 6.78 3.61
N CYS A 33 3.92 6.55 4.26
CA CYS A 33 4.88 7.60 4.57
C CYS A 33 6.25 7.41 3.90
N ILE A 34 7.01 8.49 3.85
CA ILE A 34 8.42 8.51 3.48
C ILE A 34 9.20 9.29 4.54
N MET A 35 10.19 8.64 5.14
CA MET A 35 11.09 9.22 6.11
C MET A 35 12.49 9.27 5.50
N THR A 36 13.05 10.45 5.36
CA THR A 36 14.39 10.68 4.79
C THR A 36 15.41 11.10 5.84
N SER A 37 14.98 11.12 7.12
CA SER A 37 15.83 11.51 8.24
C SER A 37 16.75 10.39 8.74
N ASP A 38 16.57 9.14 8.30
CA ASP A 38 17.47 8.03 8.64
C ASP A 38 18.70 8.06 7.70
N PRO A 39 19.93 8.24 8.25
CA PRO A 39 21.14 8.31 7.41
C PRO A 39 21.42 7.05 6.59
N ASN A 40 20.94 5.89 7.05
CA ASN A 40 21.11 4.62 6.35
C ASN A 40 20.12 4.46 5.19
N TYR A 41 19.04 5.26 5.19
CA TYR A 41 17.95 5.19 4.20
C TYR A 41 17.55 6.58 3.72
N PRO A 42 18.45 7.33 3.05
CA PRO A 42 18.21 8.71 2.63
C PRO A 42 17.04 8.86 1.63
N ASP A 43 16.76 7.80 0.86
CA ASP A 43 15.64 7.73 -0.08
C ASP A 43 14.34 7.19 0.54
N GLY A 44 14.35 6.99 1.88
CA GLY A 44 13.26 6.41 2.66
C GLY A 44 13.37 4.90 2.81
N HIS A 45 12.71 4.39 3.86
CA HIS A 45 12.72 2.96 4.19
C HIS A 45 12.01 2.11 3.13
N PRO A 46 12.39 0.82 3.00
CA PRO A 46 11.74 -0.10 2.09
C PRO A 46 10.27 -0.32 2.50
N GLN A 47 9.40 -0.48 1.50
CA GLN A 47 7.97 -0.76 1.70
C GLN A 47 7.77 -2.24 2.05
N LEU A 48 8.12 -2.58 3.27
CA LEU A 48 8.06 -3.94 3.82
C LEU A 48 7.27 -3.93 5.13
N ALA A 49 6.55 -5.02 5.39
CA ALA A 49 5.79 -5.18 6.62
C ALA A 49 6.65 -5.00 7.88
N GLN A 50 7.91 -5.45 7.84
CA GLN A 50 8.83 -5.29 8.97
C GLN A 50 9.15 -3.81 9.26
N ALA A 51 9.28 -2.95 8.25
CA ALA A 51 9.49 -1.52 8.45
C ALA A 51 8.25 -0.89 9.10
N ALA A 52 7.05 -1.20 8.60
CA ALA A 52 5.80 -0.73 9.17
C ALA A 52 5.59 -1.17 10.63
N ILE A 53 5.90 -2.42 10.96
CA ILE A 53 5.79 -2.95 12.33
C ILE A 53 6.78 -2.25 13.28
N GLN A 54 8.01 -2.01 12.84
CA GLN A 54 9.02 -1.32 13.65
C GLN A 54 8.63 0.15 13.87
N GLN A 55 8.15 0.84 12.83
CA GLN A 55 7.63 2.20 12.95
C GLN A 55 6.44 2.26 13.90
N ALA A 56 5.50 1.32 13.81
CA ALA A 56 4.34 1.27 14.69
C ALA A 56 4.73 1.11 16.17
N LYS A 57 5.72 0.25 16.46
CA LYS A 57 6.24 0.07 17.83
C LYS A 57 6.91 1.34 18.35
N ASN A 58 7.82 1.93 17.57
CA ASN A 58 8.48 3.16 17.93
C ASN A 58 7.48 4.30 18.17
N LEU A 59 6.48 4.45 17.29
CA LEU A 59 5.43 5.45 17.45
C LEU A 59 4.60 5.21 18.70
N ALA A 60 4.21 3.97 19.00
CA ALA A 60 3.44 3.64 20.20
C ALA A 60 4.23 3.97 21.48
N ASP A 61 5.53 3.65 21.51
CA ASP A 61 6.41 3.98 22.63
C ASP A 61 6.60 5.49 22.77
N ASN A 62 6.74 6.22 21.67
CA ASN A 62 6.85 7.67 21.66
C ASN A 62 5.55 8.35 22.13
N LEU A 63 4.38 7.88 21.71
CA LEU A 63 3.10 8.41 22.16
C LEU A 63 2.93 8.22 23.68
N LYS A 64 3.33 7.06 24.20
CA LYS A 64 3.34 6.80 25.65
C LYS A 64 4.32 7.72 26.36
N SER A 65 5.53 7.87 25.83
CA SER A 65 6.55 8.78 26.38
C SER A 65 6.09 10.23 26.39
N ALA A 66 5.37 10.68 25.34
CA ALA A 66 4.82 12.02 25.28
C ALA A 66 3.78 12.27 26.38
N VAL A 67 2.90 11.30 26.68
CA VAL A 67 1.93 11.39 27.79
C VAL A 67 2.63 11.45 29.15
N GLU A 68 3.75 10.75 29.29
CA GLU A 68 4.54 10.70 30.52
C GLU A 68 5.59 11.85 30.61
N ASN A 69 5.62 12.78 29.66
CA ASN A 69 6.62 13.86 29.53
C ASN A 69 8.07 13.34 29.50
N LYS A 70 8.28 12.19 28.86
CA LYS A 70 9.60 11.58 28.65
C LYS A 70 10.16 11.94 27.28
N PRO A 71 11.49 11.87 27.08
CA PRO A 71 12.11 12.11 25.78
C PRO A 71 11.61 11.11 24.74
N LEU A 72 11.44 11.59 23.50
CA LEU A 72 11.06 10.78 22.36
C LEU A 72 12.31 10.14 21.74
N HIS A 73 12.12 8.98 21.10
CA HIS A 73 13.17 8.24 20.41
C HIS A 73 12.96 8.32 18.90
N ALA A 74 13.97 8.83 18.18
CA ALA A 74 13.96 8.82 16.72
C ALA A 74 13.90 7.39 16.19
N PHE A 75 13.16 7.18 15.11
CA PHE A 75 13.08 5.89 14.47
C PHE A 75 14.38 5.57 13.72
N SER A 76 14.85 4.34 13.87
CA SER A 76 15.93 3.77 13.09
C SER A 76 15.52 2.37 12.63
N TYR A 77 15.56 2.14 11.33
CA TYR A 77 15.16 0.86 10.75
C TYR A 77 16.26 -0.19 10.91
N LYS A 78 15.86 -1.35 11.43
CA LYS A 78 16.71 -2.54 11.49
C LYS A 78 16.26 -3.52 10.42
N ASP A 79 17.10 -3.76 9.44
CA ASP A 79 16.85 -4.78 8.43
C ASP A 79 16.97 -6.18 9.03
N LEU A 80 15.88 -6.95 8.93
CA LEU A 80 15.81 -8.34 9.40
C LEU A 80 15.98 -9.35 8.26
N GLY A 81 16.26 -8.86 7.05
CA GLY A 81 16.37 -9.66 5.85
C GLY A 81 15.07 -9.73 5.04
N THR A 82 15.17 -10.40 3.91
CA THR A 82 14.05 -10.56 2.99
C THR A 82 13.82 -12.03 2.67
N MET A 83 12.54 -12.38 2.45
CA MET A 83 12.16 -13.75 2.14
C MET A 83 11.06 -13.75 1.07
N ALA A 84 11.18 -14.67 0.10
CA ALA A 84 10.17 -14.82 -0.95
C ALA A 84 9.88 -16.29 -1.27
N ILE A 85 8.60 -16.63 -1.37
CA ILE A 85 8.17 -17.94 -1.92
C ILE A 85 8.21 -17.86 -3.44
N ILE A 86 8.90 -18.82 -4.06
CA ILE A 86 8.94 -18.98 -5.52
C ILE A 86 7.88 -19.99 -5.96
N GLY A 87 7.56 -20.95 -5.10
CA GLY A 87 6.60 -21.99 -5.39
C GLY A 87 6.50 -23.02 -4.28
N ARG A 88 5.84 -24.14 -4.58
CA ARG A 88 5.69 -25.22 -3.61
C ARG A 88 7.07 -25.79 -3.22
N ASN A 89 7.37 -25.83 -1.94
CA ASN A 89 8.64 -26.29 -1.37
C ASN A 89 9.88 -25.49 -1.85
N LYS A 90 9.67 -24.30 -2.41
CA LYS A 90 10.75 -23.47 -2.94
C LYS A 90 10.58 -22.04 -2.47
N ALA A 91 11.55 -21.55 -1.73
CA ALA A 91 11.67 -20.15 -1.32
C ALA A 91 13.14 -19.73 -1.34
N VAL A 92 13.35 -18.43 -1.24
CA VAL A 92 14.64 -17.82 -0.99
C VAL A 92 14.54 -16.96 0.26
N ALA A 93 15.62 -16.87 1.02
CA ALA A 93 15.71 -16.03 2.19
C ALA A 93 17.12 -15.48 2.29
N ASP A 94 17.23 -14.18 2.38
CA ASP A 94 18.49 -13.45 2.55
C ASP A 94 18.45 -12.76 3.91
N LEU A 95 19.31 -13.19 4.83
CA LEU A 95 19.46 -12.61 6.15
C LEU A 95 20.75 -11.81 6.21
N PRO A 96 20.71 -10.54 6.63
CA PRO A 96 21.90 -9.69 6.68
C PRO A 96 22.80 -10.00 7.89
N HIS A 97 22.24 -10.56 8.98
CA HIS A 97 22.99 -10.83 10.22
C HIS A 97 22.53 -12.14 10.90
N PRO A 98 23.30 -13.24 10.87
CA PRO A 98 24.51 -13.46 10.05
C PRO A 98 24.16 -13.47 8.57
N GLU A 99 25.14 -13.13 7.73
CA GLU A 99 24.98 -13.16 6.27
C GLU A 99 24.68 -14.61 5.83
N LEU A 100 23.41 -14.91 5.60
CA LEU A 100 22.96 -16.27 5.32
C LEU A 100 21.94 -16.27 4.18
N HIS A 101 22.28 -16.99 3.12
CA HIS A 101 21.41 -17.17 1.96
C HIS A 101 20.81 -18.57 1.97
N LEU A 102 19.55 -18.68 2.33
CA LEU A 102 18.81 -19.94 2.33
C LEU A 102 18.03 -20.10 1.03
N ARG A 103 17.96 -21.34 0.52
CA ARG A 103 17.24 -21.67 -0.72
C ARG A 103 16.47 -22.98 -0.59
N GLY A 104 15.41 -23.13 -1.39
CA GLY A 104 14.67 -24.37 -1.53
C GLY A 104 13.76 -24.67 -0.33
N PHE A 105 13.71 -25.93 0.09
CA PHE A 105 12.78 -26.42 1.10
C PHE A 105 13.04 -25.83 2.50
N ILE A 106 14.30 -25.65 2.89
CA ILE A 106 14.66 -25.06 4.19
C ILE A 106 14.19 -23.62 4.28
N ALA A 107 14.43 -22.80 3.24
CA ALA A 107 13.93 -21.44 3.17
C ALA A 107 12.39 -21.39 3.19
N TRP A 108 11.75 -22.35 2.54
CA TRP A 108 10.29 -22.49 2.53
C TRP A 108 9.73 -22.80 3.93
N CYS A 109 10.32 -23.74 4.67
CA CYS A 109 9.95 -24.01 6.05
C CYS A 109 10.18 -22.82 6.97
N ALA A 110 11.30 -22.11 6.84
CA ALA A 110 11.61 -20.92 7.60
C ALA A 110 10.58 -19.81 7.30
N TRP A 111 10.20 -19.61 6.05
CA TRP A 111 9.18 -18.66 5.64
C TRP A 111 7.82 -18.98 6.30
N LEU A 112 7.36 -20.23 6.22
CA LEU A 112 6.11 -20.67 6.87
C LEU A 112 6.13 -20.38 8.37
N PHE A 113 7.22 -20.76 9.05
CA PHE A 113 7.37 -20.56 10.48
C PHE A 113 7.31 -19.09 10.89
N ILE A 114 8.08 -18.22 10.21
CA ILE A 114 8.14 -16.80 10.53
C ILE A 114 6.78 -16.13 10.30
N HIS A 115 6.10 -16.45 9.19
CA HIS A 115 4.80 -15.87 8.89
C HIS A 115 3.71 -16.35 9.85
N LEU A 116 3.73 -17.65 10.23
CA LEU A 116 2.81 -18.17 11.22
C LEU A 116 3.04 -17.54 12.60
N ALA A 117 4.31 -17.41 13.02
CA ALA A 117 4.67 -16.79 14.30
C ALA A 117 4.31 -15.30 14.35
N SER A 118 4.30 -14.61 13.21
CA SER A 118 3.96 -13.18 13.11
C SER A 118 2.46 -12.89 13.26
N LEU A 119 1.59 -13.90 13.17
CA LEU A 119 0.15 -13.70 13.39
C LEU A 119 -0.15 -13.37 14.85
N ILE A 120 -0.96 -12.36 15.08
CA ILE A 120 -1.23 -11.80 16.42
C ILE A 120 -2.00 -12.76 17.32
N SER A 121 -2.95 -13.55 16.77
CA SER A 121 -3.83 -14.42 17.57
C SER A 121 -3.41 -15.88 17.48
N TYR A 122 -3.34 -16.55 18.63
CA TYR A 122 -3.09 -18.00 18.69
C TYR A 122 -4.14 -18.80 17.89
N ARG A 123 -5.40 -18.41 17.95
CA ARG A 123 -6.49 -19.00 17.17
C ARG A 123 -6.22 -18.86 15.65
N ASN A 124 -5.77 -17.71 15.21
CA ASN A 124 -5.45 -17.49 13.80
C ASN A 124 -4.23 -18.32 13.37
N ARG A 125 -3.23 -18.49 14.24
CA ARG A 125 -2.08 -19.36 13.96
C ARG A 125 -2.51 -20.79 13.70
N LEU A 126 -3.36 -21.36 14.57
CA LEU A 126 -3.86 -22.71 14.42
C LEU A 126 -4.73 -22.88 13.17
N ASN A 127 -5.65 -21.96 12.92
CA ASN A 127 -6.50 -22.01 11.73
C ASN A 127 -5.67 -21.89 10.44
N THR A 128 -4.70 -20.99 10.42
CA THR A 128 -3.82 -20.82 9.27
C THR A 128 -2.95 -22.07 9.04
N LEU A 129 -2.38 -22.62 10.09
CA LEU A 129 -1.60 -23.85 10.01
C LEU A 129 -2.45 -25.00 9.46
N TYR A 130 -3.67 -25.19 9.97
CA TYR A 130 -4.60 -26.20 9.50
C TYR A 130 -4.94 -26.00 8.01
N ASN A 131 -5.31 -24.79 7.61
CA ASN A 131 -5.63 -24.49 6.22
C ASN A 131 -4.43 -24.70 5.29
N TRP A 132 -3.22 -24.35 5.72
CA TRP A 132 -2.00 -24.62 4.96
C TRP A 132 -1.71 -26.09 4.81
N MET A 133 -1.91 -26.89 5.87
CA MET A 133 -1.78 -28.34 5.79
C MET A 133 -2.79 -28.95 4.82
N VAL A 134 -4.07 -28.56 4.94
CA VAL A 134 -5.11 -29.03 4.01
C VAL A 134 -4.75 -28.67 2.57
N ALA A 135 -4.42 -27.42 2.29
CA ALA A 135 -4.04 -26.95 0.96
C ALA A 135 -2.77 -27.65 0.42
N TYR A 136 -1.84 -28.01 1.32
CA TYR A 136 -0.62 -28.72 0.93
C TYR A 136 -0.92 -30.16 0.47
N PHE A 137 -1.82 -30.87 1.14
CA PHE A 137 -2.14 -32.27 0.81
C PHE A 137 -3.23 -32.40 -0.26
N SER A 138 -4.29 -31.58 -0.19
CA SER A 138 -5.40 -31.67 -1.15
C SER A 138 -5.05 -31.14 -2.53
N LYS A 139 -4.02 -30.27 -2.63
CA LYS A 139 -3.68 -29.52 -3.86
C LYS A 139 -4.84 -28.65 -4.39
N ASP A 140 -5.87 -28.45 -3.59
CA ASP A 140 -7.05 -27.68 -3.96
C ASP A 140 -6.72 -26.18 -3.86
N GLN A 141 -6.88 -25.49 -5.00
CA GLN A 141 -6.70 -24.04 -5.12
C GLN A 141 -8.03 -23.29 -5.12
N SER A 142 -9.15 -23.98 -4.95
CA SER A 142 -10.51 -23.40 -5.05
C SER A 142 -10.74 -22.26 -4.06
N LEU A 143 -10.10 -22.28 -2.90
CA LEU A 143 -10.19 -21.24 -1.86
C LEU A 143 -9.40 -19.97 -2.17
N ARG A 144 -8.62 -19.93 -3.26
CA ARG A 144 -7.75 -18.78 -3.60
C ARG A 144 -8.30 -17.91 -4.73
N MET A 145 -9.30 -18.35 -5.45
CA MET A 145 -9.91 -17.58 -6.51
C MET A 145 -11.26 -17.04 -6.05
N ILE A 146 -11.29 -15.77 -5.67
CA ILE A 146 -12.54 -15.01 -5.62
C ILE A 146 -12.85 -14.63 -7.07
N ILE A 147 -13.44 -15.58 -7.79
CA ILE A 147 -14.07 -15.27 -9.08
C ILE A 147 -15.40 -14.59 -8.71
N ARG A 148 -15.40 -13.27 -8.65
CA ARG A 148 -16.64 -12.54 -8.86
C ARG A 148 -16.88 -12.61 -10.37
N PRO A 149 -17.96 -13.23 -10.87
CA PRO A 149 -18.36 -13.02 -12.24
C PRO A 149 -18.71 -11.53 -12.34
N VAL A 150 -17.76 -10.73 -12.77
CA VAL A 150 -18.05 -9.39 -13.25
C VAL A 150 -18.74 -9.66 -14.58
N ASP A 151 -19.99 -9.29 -14.71
CA ASP A 151 -20.66 -9.22 -16.00
C ASP A 151 -20.00 -8.10 -16.80
N TYR A 152 -18.81 -8.44 -17.31
CA TYR A 152 -17.96 -7.55 -18.11
C TYR A 152 -18.72 -6.96 -19.30
N ILE A 153 -19.72 -7.71 -19.79
CA ILE A 153 -20.62 -7.29 -20.86
C ILE A 153 -21.57 -6.19 -20.40
N GLU A 154 -22.12 -6.30 -19.18
CA GLU A 154 -23.04 -5.30 -18.63
C GLU A 154 -22.29 -4.01 -18.23
N GLU A 155 -21.13 -4.15 -17.63
CA GLU A 155 -20.30 -3.01 -17.25
C GLU A 155 -19.78 -2.25 -18.50
N LYS A 156 -19.39 -2.98 -19.54
CA LYS A 156 -18.99 -2.38 -20.82
C LYS A 156 -20.13 -1.66 -21.50
N LYS A 157 -21.35 -2.23 -21.49
CA LYS A 157 -22.55 -1.55 -22.03
C LYS A 157 -22.82 -0.24 -21.29
N LYS A 158 -22.79 -0.22 -19.96
CA LYS A 158 -22.98 0.99 -19.17
C LYS A 158 -21.93 2.07 -19.47
N ILE A 159 -20.67 1.66 -19.62
CA ILE A 159 -19.58 2.59 -19.99
C ILE A 159 -19.80 3.15 -21.40
N ASP A 160 -20.21 2.34 -22.34
CA ASP A 160 -20.45 2.79 -23.72
C ASP A 160 -21.71 3.69 -23.81
N GLU A 161 -22.76 3.45 -23.01
CA GLU A 161 -23.92 4.32 -22.87
C GLU A 161 -23.54 5.69 -22.29
N ILE A 162 -22.77 5.73 -21.19
CA ILE A 162 -22.30 6.98 -20.58
C ILE A 162 -21.43 7.78 -21.56
N LYS A 163 -20.55 7.12 -22.29
CA LYS A 163 -19.73 7.80 -23.34
C LYS A 163 -20.57 8.36 -24.48
N ALA A 164 -21.64 7.68 -24.86
CA ALA A 164 -22.55 8.17 -25.90
C ALA A 164 -23.37 9.38 -25.42
N GLU A 165 -23.75 9.42 -24.14
CA GLU A 165 -24.41 10.56 -23.53
C GLU A 165 -23.50 11.79 -23.44
N ILE A 166 -22.27 11.62 -22.95
CA ILE A 166 -21.26 12.70 -22.87
C ILE A 166 -21.01 13.29 -24.25
N LYS A 167 -20.85 12.46 -25.28
CA LYS A 167 -20.62 12.91 -26.64
C LYS A 167 -21.82 13.71 -27.21
N LYS A 168 -23.06 13.33 -26.86
CA LYS A 168 -24.26 14.08 -27.27
C LYS A 168 -24.32 15.46 -26.59
N GLU A 169 -23.93 15.56 -25.32
CA GLU A 169 -23.88 16.83 -24.59
C GLU A 169 -22.78 17.74 -25.15
N GLU A 170 -21.61 17.20 -25.50
CA GLU A 170 -20.54 17.96 -26.14
C GLU A 170 -20.95 18.50 -27.51
N ASP A 171 -21.61 17.66 -28.35
CA ASP A 171 -22.12 18.05 -29.67
C ASP A 171 -23.20 19.13 -29.55
N GLN A 172 -24.13 19.04 -28.60
CA GLN A 172 -25.16 20.07 -28.36
C GLN A 172 -24.55 21.40 -27.87
N THR A 173 -23.55 21.31 -26.99
CA THR A 173 -22.87 22.51 -26.48
C THR A 173 -22.07 23.20 -27.59
N SER A 174 -21.47 22.46 -28.49
CA SER A 174 -20.74 23.00 -29.65
C SER A 174 -21.66 23.68 -30.67
N VAL A 175 -22.84 23.10 -30.93
CA VAL A 175 -23.85 23.70 -31.82
C VAL A 175 -24.41 24.98 -31.24
N ALA A 176 -24.76 25.00 -29.94
CA ALA A 176 -25.24 26.22 -29.26
C ALA A 176 -24.21 27.35 -29.23
N ALA A 177 -22.93 27.01 -29.11
CA ALA A 177 -21.83 27.98 -29.16
C ALA A 177 -21.65 28.61 -30.58
N VAL A 178 -21.87 27.82 -31.61
CA VAL A 178 -21.81 28.31 -33.03
C VAL A 178 -23.02 29.20 -33.36
N GLU A 179 -24.21 28.84 -32.88
CA GLU A 179 -25.42 29.68 -33.08
C GLU A 179 -25.32 31.02 -32.38
N ASN A 180 -24.85 31.08 -31.13
CA ASN A 180 -24.63 32.33 -30.39
C ASN A 180 -23.59 33.25 -31.05
N ASN A 181 -22.54 32.70 -31.63
CA ASN A 181 -21.54 33.46 -32.35
C ASN A 181 -22.09 34.04 -33.68
N ASN A 182 -23.00 33.32 -34.35
CA ASN A 182 -23.65 33.81 -35.58
C ASN A 182 -24.69 34.94 -35.32
N GLU A 183 -25.40 34.89 -34.18
CA GLU A 183 -26.32 35.98 -33.77
C GLU A 183 -25.58 37.29 -33.39
N GLN A 184 -24.44 37.17 -32.68
CA GLN A 184 -23.62 38.33 -32.35
C GLN A 184 -22.92 38.93 -33.56
N GLY A 185 -22.63 38.15 -34.59
CA GLY A 185 -22.07 38.65 -35.84
C GLY A 185 -23.08 39.46 -36.69
N LYS A 186 -24.37 39.16 -36.60
CA LYS A 186 -25.44 39.89 -37.32
C LYS A 186 -25.85 41.20 -36.66
N SER A 187 -25.59 41.40 -35.36
CA SER A 187 -25.90 42.65 -34.63
C SER A 187 -24.85 43.74 -34.77
N LYS A 188 -23.71 43.47 -35.43
CA LYS A 188 -22.63 44.47 -35.64
C LYS A 188 -22.59 45.07 -37.04
N VAL A 189 -23.56 44.79 -37.90
CA VAL A 189 -23.63 45.29 -39.28
C VAL A 189 -24.96 46.05 -39.51
N VAL A 190 -25.35 46.95 -38.60
CA VAL A 190 -26.36 47.99 -38.83
C VAL A 190 -25.85 49.31 -38.30
#